data_d76e9e84270b3c787a36ab5637424992
#
_entry.id   d76e9e84270b3c787a36ab5637424992
#
_cell.length_a   1.000
_cell.length_b   1.000
_cell.length_c   1.000
_cell.angle_alpha   90.00
_cell.angle_beta   90.00
_cell.angle_gamma   90.00
#
_symmetry.space_group_name_H-M   'P 1'
#
loop_
_entity.id
_entity.type
_entity.pdbx_description
1 polymer ?
#
loop_
_entity_poly.entity_id
_entity_poly.type
_entity_poly.pdbx_seq_one_letter_code
_entity_poly.pdbx_strand_id
1 'polypeptide(L)'
;MFPPMTTGYEERDGSIGEQSFNFYKRLAQGDVAYIVLGDVAPVNTVSPTPKLFHDGQIEAFKKLSDALHEYDCKLGIQIFHPEYDVDALAELFRKGDMQAARAKLHHDMLHYIDEVTEAQLTAIIDKIGACVKRAAAAGVDVIEVHGDRLVGSLCSTILNHRNDNYGGSFENRIRFALEVVKVIKENAPDICIDYKLPIITENPLRGKGGLKIDEAIKLATILEAHGVDMIHVGQANHTCLLYTSDAAD
;
A
#
# COMPACT_ATOMS: atom_id res chain seq x y z
N MET A 1 14.72 12.40 1.20
CA MET A 1 13.86 11.23 0.94
C MET A 1 13.34 11.27 -0.49
N PHE A 2 13.35 10.14 -1.18
CA PHE A 2 12.61 9.95 -2.43
C PHE A 2 11.27 9.27 -2.10
N PRO A 3 10.13 9.92 -2.36
CA PRO A 3 8.82 9.42 -1.95
C PRO A 3 8.36 8.23 -2.80
N PRO A 4 7.39 7.44 -2.32
CA PRO A 4 6.84 6.32 -3.07
C PRO A 4 6.18 6.80 -4.36
N MET A 5 6.57 6.19 -5.47
CA MET A 5 6.04 6.48 -6.81
C MET A 5 5.95 5.19 -7.61
N THR A 6 4.88 5.05 -8.39
CA THR A 6 4.79 3.99 -9.41
C THR A 6 5.63 4.40 -10.61
N THR A 7 6.69 3.67 -10.90
CA THR A 7 7.62 3.99 -12.01
C THR A 7 7.25 3.28 -13.30
N GLY A 8 6.59 2.15 -13.22
CA GLY A 8 6.30 1.28 -14.36
C GLY A 8 7.56 0.59 -14.92
N TYR A 9 8.63 0.50 -14.13
CA TYR A 9 9.90 -0.09 -14.53
C TYR A 9 10.06 -1.54 -14.07
N GLU A 10 9.06 -2.05 -13.37
CA GLU A 10 9.02 -3.41 -12.87
C GLU A 10 8.82 -4.41 -14.01
N GLU A 11 9.31 -5.63 -13.82
CA GLU A 11 9.05 -6.75 -14.72
C GLU A 11 7.54 -7.11 -14.69
N ARG A 12 7.08 -7.87 -15.67
CA ARG A 12 5.65 -8.22 -15.80
C ARG A 12 5.09 -8.98 -14.59
N ASP A 13 5.95 -9.72 -13.89
CA ASP A 13 5.58 -10.45 -12.67
C ASP A 13 5.70 -9.58 -11.39
N GLY A 14 6.07 -8.31 -11.54
CA GLY A 14 6.29 -7.36 -10.44
C GLY A 14 7.67 -7.47 -9.80
N SER A 15 8.60 -8.25 -10.35
CA SER A 15 9.96 -8.34 -9.86
C SER A 15 10.76 -7.07 -10.15
N ILE A 16 11.78 -6.81 -9.33
CA ILE A 16 12.75 -5.73 -9.56
C ILE A 16 13.71 -6.14 -10.67
N GLY A 17 13.46 -5.62 -11.88
CA GLY A 17 14.31 -5.83 -13.04
C GLY A 17 15.44 -4.81 -13.15
N GLU A 18 16.19 -4.90 -14.25
CA GLU A 18 17.37 -4.05 -14.48
C GLU A 18 17.01 -2.56 -14.52
N GLN A 19 15.88 -2.20 -15.11
CA GLN A 19 15.44 -0.81 -15.24
C GLN A 19 15.11 -0.19 -13.88
N SER A 20 14.32 -0.86 -13.05
CA SER A 20 14.03 -0.46 -11.67
C SER A 20 15.31 -0.36 -10.85
N PHE A 21 16.16 -1.39 -10.89
CA PHE A 21 17.42 -1.43 -10.16
C PHE A 21 18.30 -0.22 -10.50
N ASN A 22 18.52 0.05 -11.80
CA ASN A 22 19.37 1.14 -12.23
C ASN A 22 18.78 2.51 -11.89
N PHE A 23 17.46 2.65 -11.92
CA PHE A 23 16.78 3.89 -11.53
C PHE A 23 17.02 4.22 -10.07
N TYR A 24 16.74 3.29 -9.14
CA TYR A 24 16.89 3.53 -7.71
C TYR A 24 18.36 3.65 -7.29
N LYS A 25 19.27 2.84 -7.87
CA LYS A 25 20.71 2.97 -7.63
C LYS A 25 21.23 4.35 -8.03
N ARG A 26 20.78 4.92 -9.15
CA ARG A 26 21.17 6.27 -9.58
C ARG A 26 20.69 7.35 -8.61
N LEU A 27 19.52 7.19 -8.00
CA LEU A 27 19.03 8.11 -6.96
C LEU A 27 19.94 8.06 -5.71
N ALA A 28 20.31 6.85 -5.27
CA ALA A 28 21.24 6.70 -4.13
C ALA A 28 22.62 7.32 -4.43
N GLN A 29 23.12 7.18 -5.64
CA GLN A 29 24.37 7.85 -6.09
C GLN A 29 24.29 9.38 -6.05
N GLY A 30 23.09 9.96 -6.03
CA GLY A 30 22.82 11.39 -5.89
C GLY A 30 22.59 11.82 -4.43
N ASP A 31 23.14 11.11 -3.45
CA ASP A 31 23.06 11.43 -2.02
C ASP A 31 21.64 11.43 -1.44
N VAL A 32 20.72 10.63 -2.01
CA VAL A 32 19.40 10.39 -1.40
C VAL A 32 19.54 9.42 -0.25
N ALA A 33 19.34 9.88 0.98
CA ALA A 33 19.53 9.07 2.19
C ALA A 33 18.44 8.02 2.44
N TYR A 34 17.24 8.19 1.86
CA TYR A 34 16.10 7.28 2.03
C TYR A 34 15.22 7.26 0.79
N ILE A 35 14.98 6.08 0.25
CA ILE A 35 14.14 5.83 -0.93
C ILE A 35 13.00 4.92 -0.52
N VAL A 36 11.76 5.29 -0.88
CA VAL A 36 10.60 4.42 -0.73
C VAL A 36 10.18 3.89 -2.11
N LEU A 37 10.27 2.57 -2.27
CA LEU A 37 9.71 1.87 -3.43
C LEU A 37 8.18 1.83 -3.32
N GLY A 38 7.48 2.46 -4.27
CA GLY A 38 6.04 2.64 -4.19
C GLY A 38 5.23 1.42 -4.58
N ASP A 39 4.05 1.28 -3.98
CA ASP A 39 2.98 0.34 -4.33
C ASP A 39 3.41 -1.14 -4.39
N VAL A 40 4.19 -1.61 -3.39
CA VAL A 40 4.59 -3.02 -3.32
C VAL A 40 3.41 -3.88 -2.87
N ALA A 41 2.94 -4.75 -3.75
CA ALA A 41 1.79 -5.61 -3.48
C ALA A 41 2.21 -6.92 -2.77
N PRO A 42 1.53 -7.29 -1.65
CA PRO A 42 1.72 -8.58 -0.97
C PRO A 42 1.02 -9.75 -1.68
N VAL A 43 0.42 -9.48 -2.84
CA VAL A 43 -0.37 -10.42 -3.64
C VAL A 43 -0.08 -10.24 -5.12
N ASN A 44 -0.42 -11.24 -5.94
CA ASN A 44 -0.27 -11.15 -7.40
C ASN A 44 -1.41 -10.33 -8.02
N THR A 45 -1.31 -9.02 -7.93
CA THR A 45 -2.29 -8.09 -8.50
C THR A 45 -2.21 -8.02 -10.03
N VAL A 46 -3.28 -7.53 -10.66
CA VAL A 46 -3.28 -7.21 -12.09
C VAL A 46 -2.55 -5.89 -12.40
N SER A 47 -2.31 -5.07 -11.39
CA SER A 47 -1.62 -3.79 -11.53
C SER A 47 -0.14 -3.99 -11.86
N PRO A 48 0.45 -3.17 -12.73
CA PRO A 48 1.87 -3.18 -13.04
C PRO A 48 2.65 -2.47 -11.92
N THR A 49 2.75 -3.09 -10.75
CA THR A 49 3.41 -2.58 -9.56
C THR A 49 4.43 -3.59 -9.07
N PRO A 50 5.44 -3.18 -8.29
CA PRO A 50 6.32 -4.12 -7.63
C PRO A 50 5.52 -5.09 -6.75
N LYS A 51 5.95 -6.33 -6.68
CA LYS A 51 5.28 -7.37 -5.89
C LYS A 51 6.30 -8.14 -5.07
N LEU A 52 5.90 -8.51 -3.86
CA LEU A 52 6.71 -9.33 -2.97
C LEU A 52 5.82 -10.39 -2.29
N PHE A 53 5.19 -11.25 -3.13
CA PHE A 53 4.20 -12.22 -2.68
C PHE A 53 4.69 -13.67 -2.63
N HIS A 54 5.89 -13.97 -3.16
CA HIS A 54 6.55 -15.27 -3.05
C HIS A 54 8.06 -15.15 -2.85
N ASP A 55 8.69 -16.20 -2.30
CA ASP A 55 10.08 -16.15 -1.86
C ASP A 55 11.09 -16.00 -3.01
N GLY A 56 10.74 -16.41 -4.22
CA GLY A 56 11.58 -16.21 -5.41
C GLY A 56 11.85 -14.74 -5.77
N GLN A 57 11.10 -13.79 -5.17
CA GLN A 57 11.30 -12.36 -5.39
C GLN A 57 12.29 -11.73 -4.39
N ILE A 58 12.63 -12.42 -3.29
CA ILE A 58 13.50 -11.92 -2.22
C ILE A 58 14.86 -11.48 -2.77
N GLU A 59 15.48 -12.29 -3.62
CA GLU A 59 16.82 -12.01 -4.13
C GLU A 59 16.91 -10.70 -4.93
N ALA A 60 15.89 -10.38 -5.72
CA ALA A 60 15.84 -9.14 -6.49
C ALA A 60 15.74 -7.90 -5.59
N PHE A 61 14.91 -7.98 -4.54
CA PHE A 61 14.80 -6.92 -3.53
C PHE A 61 16.08 -6.81 -2.70
N LYS A 62 16.70 -7.94 -2.33
CA LYS A 62 17.98 -7.96 -1.61
C LYS A 62 19.09 -7.30 -2.40
N LYS A 63 19.23 -7.64 -3.69
CA LYS A 63 20.20 -7.01 -4.58
C LYS A 63 20.03 -5.49 -4.65
N LEU A 64 18.77 -5.02 -4.67
CA LEU A 64 18.48 -3.58 -4.65
C LEU A 64 18.88 -2.97 -3.30
N SER A 65 18.48 -3.58 -2.18
CA SER A 65 18.82 -3.13 -0.83
C SER A 65 20.33 -3.02 -0.63
N ASP A 66 21.08 -4.08 -0.95
CA ASP A 66 22.53 -4.12 -0.86
C ASP A 66 23.19 -2.99 -1.69
N ALA A 67 22.68 -2.76 -2.92
CA ALA A 67 23.20 -1.71 -3.79
C ALA A 67 22.91 -0.27 -3.32
N LEU A 68 21.80 -0.06 -2.60
CA LEU A 68 21.49 1.25 -2.00
C LEU A 68 22.35 1.48 -0.74
N HIS A 69 22.54 0.44 0.07
CA HIS A 69 23.35 0.50 1.29
C HIS A 69 24.83 0.85 0.99
N GLU A 70 25.36 0.51 -0.20
CA GLU A 70 26.70 0.97 -0.65
C GLU A 70 26.85 2.50 -0.65
N TYR A 71 25.74 3.25 -0.74
CA TYR A 71 25.68 4.71 -0.76
C TYR A 71 25.06 5.30 0.51
N ASP A 72 25.02 4.54 1.61
CA ASP A 72 24.36 4.93 2.89
C ASP A 72 22.90 5.35 2.71
N CYS A 73 22.23 4.78 1.70
CA CYS A 73 20.83 5.03 1.38
C CYS A 73 19.95 3.90 1.92
N LYS A 74 18.94 4.24 2.71
CA LYS A 74 17.96 3.29 3.25
C LYS A 74 16.90 2.94 2.23
N LEU A 75 16.51 1.66 2.19
CA LEU A 75 15.40 1.18 1.38
C LEU A 75 14.14 1.01 2.22
N GLY A 76 13.10 1.77 1.89
CA GLY A 76 11.74 1.50 2.31
C GLY A 76 10.92 0.88 1.20
N ILE A 77 9.92 0.10 1.57
CA ILE A 77 8.88 -0.35 0.64
C ILE A 77 7.52 0.10 1.14
N GLN A 78 6.71 0.68 0.26
CA GLN A 78 5.33 1.01 0.58
C GLN A 78 4.43 -0.17 0.27
N ILE A 79 3.90 -0.82 1.32
CA ILE A 79 2.99 -1.95 1.17
C ILE A 79 1.56 -1.44 0.97
N PHE A 80 0.89 -1.96 -0.06
CA PHE A 80 -0.51 -1.69 -0.30
C PHE A 80 -1.28 -2.96 -0.67
N HIS A 81 -2.58 -2.96 -0.44
CA HIS A 81 -3.50 -3.93 -1.03
C HIS A 81 -4.51 -3.19 -1.91
N PRO A 82 -4.78 -3.66 -3.12
CA PRO A 82 -5.78 -3.02 -3.99
C PRO A 82 -7.20 -3.17 -3.44
N GLU A 83 -8.08 -2.29 -3.87
CA GLU A 83 -9.50 -2.25 -3.48
C GLU A 83 -10.36 -3.05 -4.47
N TYR A 84 -9.98 -4.29 -4.68
CA TYR A 84 -10.75 -5.27 -5.46
C TYR A 84 -10.38 -6.70 -5.04
N ASP A 85 -11.27 -7.63 -5.35
CA ASP A 85 -11.07 -9.06 -5.10
C ASP A 85 -10.04 -9.63 -6.08
N VAL A 86 -8.78 -9.69 -5.61
CA VAL A 86 -7.63 -10.16 -6.41
C VAL A 86 -7.82 -11.60 -6.86
N ASP A 87 -8.33 -12.48 -5.98
CA ASP A 87 -8.46 -13.90 -6.28
C ASP A 87 -9.59 -14.15 -7.29
N ALA A 88 -10.72 -13.44 -7.16
CA ALA A 88 -11.82 -13.50 -8.12
C ALA A 88 -11.40 -12.97 -9.51
N LEU A 89 -10.66 -11.86 -9.56
CA LEU A 89 -10.16 -11.32 -10.81
C LEU A 89 -9.14 -12.27 -11.47
N ALA A 90 -8.20 -12.83 -10.70
CA ALA A 90 -7.24 -13.79 -11.21
C ALA A 90 -7.93 -15.02 -11.86
N GLU A 91 -9.00 -15.51 -11.24
CA GLU A 91 -9.81 -16.61 -11.78
C GLU A 91 -10.50 -16.24 -13.11
N LEU A 92 -11.06 -15.04 -13.21
CA LEU A 92 -11.69 -14.57 -14.45
C LEU A 92 -10.67 -14.42 -15.59
N PHE A 93 -9.48 -13.88 -15.30
CA PHE A 93 -8.39 -13.79 -16.28
C PHE A 93 -7.91 -15.18 -16.71
N ARG A 94 -7.78 -16.12 -15.76
CA ARG A 94 -7.42 -17.51 -16.07
C ARG A 94 -8.42 -18.21 -16.99
N LYS A 95 -9.71 -17.88 -16.86
CA LYS A 95 -10.78 -18.37 -17.75
C LYS A 95 -10.84 -17.65 -19.09
N GLY A 96 -10.09 -16.54 -19.27
CA GLY A 96 -10.14 -15.71 -20.47
C GLY A 96 -11.40 -14.84 -20.56
N ASP A 97 -12.20 -14.74 -19.48
CA ASP A 97 -13.43 -13.93 -19.47
C ASP A 97 -13.11 -12.45 -19.16
N MET A 98 -12.61 -11.77 -20.19
CA MET A 98 -12.21 -10.36 -20.10
C MET A 98 -13.41 -9.42 -19.84
N GLN A 99 -14.60 -9.79 -20.30
CA GLN A 99 -15.79 -8.98 -20.08
C GLN A 99 -16.22 -9.04 -18.60
N ALA A 100 -16.30 -10.24 -18.04
CA ALA A 100 -16.60 -10.41 -16.61
C ALA A 100 -15.52 -9.79 -15.72
N ALA A 101 -14.23 -9.92 -16.10
CA ALA A 101 -13.14 -9.31 -15.34
C ALA A 101 -13.25 -7.77 -15.29
N ARG A 102 -13.55 -7.12 -16.40
CA ARG A 102 -13.79 -5.66 -16.45
C ARG A 102 -15.01 -5.25 -15.62
N ALA A 103 -16.11 -6.00 -15.75
CA ALA A 103 -17.33 -5.73 -14.98
C ALA A 103 -17.08 -5.88 -13.47
N LYS A 104 -16.38 -6.94 -13.06
CA LYS A 104 -15.98 -7.17 -11.65
C LYS A 104 -15.09 -6.04 -11.13
N LEU A 105 -14.06 -5.67 -11.89
CA LEU A 105 -13.16 -4.59 -11.48
C LEU A 105 -13.91 -3.26 -11.31
N HIS A 106 -14.81 -2.92 -12.27
CA HIS A 106 -15.63 -1.71 -12.16
C HIS A 106 -16.57 -1.75 -10.95
N HIS A 107 -17.18 -2.90 -10.67
CA HIS A 107 -18.03 -3.09 -9.49
C HIS A 107 -17.21 -2.88 -8.21
N ASP A 108 -16.05 -3.53 -8.10
CA ASP A 108 -15.20 -3.47 -6.92
C ASP A 108 -14.69 -2.05 -6.65
N MET A 109 -14.34 -1.29 -7.69
CA MET A 109 -13.93 0.12 -7.54
C MET A 109 -14.97 0.97 -6.79
N LEU A 110 -16.23 0.58 -6.82
CA LEU A 110 -17.33 1.32 -6.20
C LEU A 110 -17.80 0.71 -4.87
N HIS A 111 -17.64 -0.60 -4.70
CA HIS A 111 -18.33 -1.33 -3.63
C HIS A 111 -17.41 -2.17 -2.74
N TYR A 112 -16.14 -2.37 -3.13
CA TYR A 112 -15.25 -3.31 -2.44
C TYR A 112 -15.11 -3.04 -0.95
N ILE A 113 -15.00 -1.77 -0.54
CA ILE A 113 -14.84 -1.39 0.87
C ILE A 113 -16.03 -1.86 1.72
N ASP A 114 -17.24 -1.77 1.18
CA ASP A 114 -18.47 -2.15 1.88
C ASP A 114 -18.75 -3.65 1.80
N GLU A 115 -18.23 -4.34 0.77
CA GLU A 115 -18.52 -5.75 0.49
C GLU A 115 -17.43 -6.72 0.96
N VAL A 116 -16.15 -6.26 1.11
CA VAL A 116 -15.07 -7.13 1.58
C VAL A 116 -15.41 -7.70 2.96
N THR A 117 -15.36 -9.01 3.09
CA THR A 117 -15.71 -9.69 4.34
C THR A 117 -14.61 -9.58 5.39
N GLU A 118 -14.96 -9.71 6.68
CA GLU A 118 -13.96 -9.76 7.77
C GLU A 118 -12.95 -10.91 7.57
N ALA A 119 -13.39 -12.05 7.04
CA ALA A 119 -12.50 -13.17 6.72
C ALA A 119 -11.49 -12.82 5.62
N GLN A 120 -11.91 -12.08 4.58
CA GLN A 120 -11.00 -11.60 3.55
C GLN A 120 -10.01 -10.56 4.11
N LEU A 121 -10.47 -9.66 4.99
CA LEU A 121 -9.58 -8.69 5.66
C LEU A 121 -8.52 -9.42 6.51
N THR A 122 -8.90 -10.45 7.26
CA THR A 122 -7.95 -11.30 8.00
C THR A 122 -6.94 -11.96 7.07
N ALA A 123 -7.40 -12.54 5.95
CA ALA A 123 -6.49 -13.15 4.96
C ALA A 123 -5.53 -12.13 4.32
N ILE A 124 -5.96 -10.88 4.15
CA ILE A 124 -5.10 -9.80 3.66
C ILE A 124 -4.00 -9.47 4.69
N ILE A 125 -4.35 -9.40 5.98
CA ILE A 125 -3.36 -9.21 7.07
C ILE A 125 -2.30 -10.32 7.04
N ASP A 126 -2.68 -11.58 6.87
CA ASP A 126 -1.75 -12.70 6.77
C ASP A 126 -0.80 -12.55 5.56
N LYS A 127 -1.33 -12.14 4.40
CA LYS A 127 -0.54 -11.87 3.19
C LYS A 127 0.43 -10.70 3.39
N ILE A 128 0.02 -9.65 4.10
CA ILE A 128 0.90 -8.53 4.48
C ILE A 128 2.01 -9.03 5.41
N GLY A 129 1.71 -9.81 6.44
CA GLY A 129 2.70 -10.39 7.34
C GLY A 129 3.75 -11.24 6.61
N ALA A 130 3.31 -12.06 5.65
CA ALA A 130 4.20 -12.85 4.81
C ALA A 130 5.09 -11.97 3.91
N CYS A 131 4.56 -10.87 3.36
CA CYS A 131 5.32 -9.89 2.59
C CYS A 131 6.40 -9.21 3.46
N VAL A 132 6.04 -8.82 4.69
CA VAL A 132 6.97 -8.19 5.65
C VAL A 132 8.14 -9.13 6.00
N LYS A 133 7.89 -10.42 6.21
CA LYS A 133 8.97 -11.42 6.41
C LYS A 133 9.95 -11.45 5.24
N ARG A 134 9.43 -11.41 4.00
CA ARG A 134 10.26 -11.38 2.80
C ARG A 134 11.05 -10.08 2.70
N ALA A 135 10.42 -8.94 3.03
CA ALA A 135 11.07 -7.64 3.04
C ALA A 135 12.24 -7.61 4.04
N ALA A 136 12.03 -8.09 5.26
CA ALA A 136 13.08 -8.22 6.27
C ALA A 136 14.21 -9.13 5.80
N ALA A 137 13.90 -10.29 5.19
CA ALA A 137 14.89 -11.21 4.62
C ALA A 137 15.67 -10.59 3.44
N ALA A 138 15.08 -9.62 2.74
CA ALA A 138 15.71 -8.86 1.66
C ALA A 138 16.53 -7.66 2.15
N GLY A 139 16.61 -7.40 3.46
CA GLY A 139 17.36 -6.27 4.02
C GLY A 139 16.67 -4.91 3.83
N VAL A 140 15.35 -4.89 3.69
CA VAL A 140 14.56 -3.65 3.68
C VAL A 140 14.60 -3.01 5.07
N ASP A 141 14.85 -1.69 5.13
CA ASP A 141 15.01 -0.96 6.39
C ASP A 141 13.66 -0.44 6.94
N VAL A 142 12.72 -0.10 6.06
CA VAL A 142 11.46 0.56 6.42
C VAL A 142 10.28 -0.07 5.70
N ILE A 143 9.19 -0.28 6.42
CA ILE A 143 7.88 -0.58 5.82
C ILE A 143 7.01 0.67 5.90
N GLU A 144 6.66 1.24 4.75
CA GLU A 144 5.62 2.27 4.70
C GLU A 144 4.25 1.62 4.49
N VAL A 145 3.32 1.88 5.39
CA VAL A 145 1.91 1.50 5.21
C VAL A 145 1.23 2.50 4.29
N HIS A 146 0.69 2.04 3.17
CA HIS A 146 -0.04 2.90 2.24
C HIS A 146 -1.44 3.22 2.75
N GLY A 147 -1.58 4.28 3.52
CA GLY A 147 -2.84 4.71 4.10
C GLY A 147 -3.85 5.35 3.13
N ASP A 148 -3.54 5.44 1.84
CA ASP A 148 -4.45 5.97 0.79
C ASP A 148 -5.24 4.90 0.04
N ARG A 149 -4.92 3.63 0.26
CA ARG A 149 -5.58 2.49 -0.38
C ARG A 149 -6.52 1.81 0.62
N LEU A 150 -6.71 0.53 0.53
CA LEU A 150 -7.62 -0.25 1.39
C LEU A 150 -7.57 0.16 2.86
N VAL A 151 -6.36 0.38 3.40
CA VAL A 151 -6.19 0.81 4.80
C VAL A 151 -6.87 2.15 5.08
N GLY A 152 -6.61 3.14 4.24
CA GLY A 152 -7.19 4.48 4.40
C GLY A 152 -8.66 4.55 4.04
N SER A 153 -9.10 3.80 3.04
CA SER A 153 -10.51 3.73 2.67
C SER A 153 -11.37 3.14 3.80
N LEU A 154 -10.86 2.13 4.51
CA LEU A 154 -11.51 1.60 5.72
C LEU A 154 -11.55 2.63 6.86
N CYS A 155 -10.57 3.53 6.97
CA CYS A 155 -10.58 4.60 7.96
C CYS A 155 -11.58 5.73 7.62
N SER A 156 -11.92 5.91 6.34
CA SER A 156 -12.69 7.06 5.85
C SER A 156 -14.18 6.97 6.21
N THR A 157 -14.75 8.07 6.73
CA THR A 157 -16.21 8.21 6.93
C THR A 157 -16.99 8.39 5.63
N ILE A 158 -16.29 8.62 4.51
CA ILE A 158 -16.90 8.90 3.20
C ILE A 158 -16.93 7.66 2.34
N LEU A 159 -15.91 6.79 2.46
CA LEU A 159 -15.77 5.59 1.65
C LEU A 159 -16.23 4.33 2.36
N ASN A 160 -16.23 4.33 3.70
CA ASN A 160 -16.60 3.18 4.52
C ASN A 160 -18.00 3.38 5.11
N HIS A 161 -18.98 2.66 4.55
CA HIS A 161 -20.37 2.64 5.01
C HIS A 161 -20.72 1.36 5.80
N ARG A 162 -19.70 0.59 6.17
CA ARG A 162 -19.85 -0.66 6.94
C ARG A 162 -20.44 -0.39 8.33
N ASN A 163 -21.09 -1.41 8.86
CA ASN A 163 -21.69 -1.42 10.21
C ASN A 163 -21.24 -2.61 11.05
N ASP A 164 -20.13 -3.25 10.65
CA ASP A 164 -19.48 -4.37 11.34
C ASP A 164 -18.28 -3.91 12.19
N ASN A 165 -17.38 -4.85 12.53
CA ASN A 165 -16.17 -4.56 13.32
C ASN A 165 -15.17 -3.61 12.66
N TYR A 166 -15.32 -3.31 11.38
CA TYR A 166 -14.44 -2.42 10.59
C TYR A 166 -15.14 -1.15 10.12
N GLY A 167 -16.36 -0.86 10.63
CA GLY A 167 -17.12 0.31 10.22
C GLY A 167 -17.89 1.01 11.33
N GLY A 168 -18.55 2.11 11.01
CA GLY A 168 -19.31 2.94 11.96
C GLY A 168 -18.42 3.82 12.85
N SER A 169 -18.06 3.36 14.06
CA SER A 169 -17.27 4.17 14.99
C SER A 169 -15.83 4.41 14.50
N PHE A 170 -15.20 5.47 15.01
CA PHE A 170 -13.80 5.75 14.71
C PHE A 170 -12.89 4.56 15.04
N GLU A 171 -13.08 3.95 16.19
CA GLU A 171 -12.30 2.82 16.69
C GLU A 171 -12.41 1.60 15.77
N ASN A 172 -13.59 1.34 15.23
CA ASN A 172 -13.81 0.26 14.26
C ASN A 172 -13.16 0.57 12.92
N ARG A 173 -13.32 1.79 12.41
CA ARG A 173 -12.72 2.18 11.13
C ARG A 173 -11.21 2.12 11.12
N ILE A 174 -10.54 2.46 12.21
CA ILE A 174 -9.07 2.40 12.31
C ILE A 174 -8.54 0.99 12.65
N ARG A 175 -9.40 0.04 12.98
CA ARG A 175 -9.02 -1.32 13.41
C ARG A 175 -8.08 -2.00 12.43
N PHE A 176 -8.42 -2.01 11.14
CA PHE A 176 -7.60 -2.63 10.12
C PHE A 176 -6.20 -2.00 10.02
N ALA A 177 -6.10 -0.67 10.14
CA ALA A 177 -4.82 0.02 10.16
C ALA A 177 -3.93 -0.44 11.33
N LEU A 178 -4.52 -0.61 12.52
CA LEU A 178 -3.80 -1.10 13.71
C LEU A 178 -3.40 -2.57 13.58
N GLU A 179 -4.23 -3.40 12.98
CA GLU A 179 -3.92 -4.80 12.68
C GLU A 179 -2.75 -4.92 11.68
N VAL A 180 -2.70 -4.04 10.66
CA VAL A 180 -1.56 -3.96 9.73
C VAL A 180 -0.28 -3.57 10.48
N VAL A 181 -0.30 -2.55 11.32
CA VAL A 181 0.88 -2.15 12.12
C VAL A 181 1.31 -3.29 13.03
N LYS A 182 0.36 -3.94 13.69
CA LYS A 182 0.63 -5.09 14.58
C LYS A 182 1.31 -6.22 13.82
N VAL A 183 0.77 -6.64 12.67
CA VAL A 183 1.36 -7.76 11.90
C VAL A 183 2.75 -7.43 11.37
N ILE A 184 3.04 -6.17 11.07
CA ILE A 184 4.40 -5.73 10.70
C ILE A 184 5.35 -5.95 11.87
N LYS A 185 5.03 -5.45 13.07
CA LYS A 185 5.87 -5.60 14.27
C LYS A 185 6.04 -7.07 14.69
N GLU A 186 5.02 -7.91 14.53
CA GLU A 186 5.10 -9.34 14.83
C GLU A 186 6.02 -10.12 13.87
N ASN A 187 6.13 -9.69 12.62
CA ASN A 187 6.90 -10.40 11.59
C ASN A 187 8.29 -9.78 11.32
N ALA A 188 8.51 -8.53 11.72
CA ALA A 188 9.79 -7.83 11.64
C ALA A 188 9.90 -6.79 12.77
N PRO A 189 10.17 -7.20 14.02
CA PRO A 189 10.11 -6.32 15.19
C PRO A 189 11.09 -5.16 15.14
N ASP A 190 12.21 -5.32 14.47
CA ASP A 190 13.28 -4.32 14.37
C ASP A 190 13.13 -3.38 13.16
N ILE A 191 12.14 -3.63 12.28
CA ILE A 191 11.94 -2.79 11.10
C ILE A 191 11.27 -1.47 11.49
N CYS A 192 11.72 -0.38 10.88
CA CYS A 192 11.08 0.92 11.05
C CYS A 192 9.73 0.94 10.31
N ILE A 193 8.70 1.50 10.93
CA ILE A 193 7.38 1.66 10.30
C ILE A 193 7.15 3.14 9.99
N ASP A 194 6.99 3.45 8.70
CA ASP A 194 6.42 4.68 8.20
C ASP A 194 4.93 4.48 7.91
N TYR A 195 4.10 5.48 8.14
CA TYR A 195 2.68 5.41 7.84
C TYR A 195 2.25 6.62 7.01
N LYS A 196 1.87 6.39 5.76
CA LYS A 196 1.31 7.43 4.91
C LYS A 196 -0.12 7.73 5.37
N LEU A 197 -0.29 8.88 6.03
CA LEU A 197 -1.56 9.34 6.62
C LEU A 197 -2.26 10.32 5.66
N PRO A 198 -3.36 9.92 5.01
CA PRO A 198 -4.11 10.79 4.11
C PRO A 198 -5.05 11.70 4.90
N ILE A 199 -4.97 12.99 4.63
CA ILE A 199 -5.83 14.01 5.24
C ILE A 199 -6.74 14.62 4.17
N ILE A 200 -8.04 14.74 4.46
CA ILE A 200 -8.99 15.45 3.60
C ILE A 200 -8.57 16.91 3.50
N THR A 201 -8.40 17.40 2.28
CA THR A 201 -8.22 18.83 2.02
C THR A 201 -9.57 19.45 1.65
N GLU A 202 -9.77 20.71 2.02
CA GLU A 202 -10.98 21.49 1.67
C GLU A 202 -11.07 21.85 0.18
N ASN A 203 -10.14 21.38 -0.64
CA ASN A 203 -10.16 21.63 -2.08
C ASN A 203 -11.30 20.85 -2.74
N PRO A 204 -12.36 21.51 -3.24
CA PRO A 204 -13.53 20.85 -3.83
C PRO A 204 -13.21 20.10 -5.15
N LEU A 205 -12.05 20.37 -5.76
CA LEU A 205 -11.59 19.71 -6.98
C LEU A 205 -10.79 18.43 -6.70
N ARG A 206 -10.51 18.11 -5.43
CA ARG A 206 -9.80 16.92 -5.03
C ARG A 206 -10.73 15.96 -4.30
N GLY A 207 -10.52 14.67 -4.49
CA GLY A 207 -11.35 13.60 -3.96
C GLY A 207 -11.56 13.70 -2.44
N LYS A 208 -12.64 13.13 -1.97
CA LYS A 208 -13.17 13.31 -0.61
C LYS A 208 -12.79 12.21 0.37
N GLY A 209 -11.95 11.25 -0.02
CA GLY A 209 -11.49 10.20 0.91
C GLY A 209 -10.47 10.73 1.92
N GLY A 210 -10.08 9.87 2.86
CA GLY A 210 -9.15 10.21 3.93
C GLY A 210 -9.85 10.64 5.21
N LEU A 211 -9.07 11.12 6.16
CA LEU A 211 -9.52 11.50 7.49
C LEU A 211 -9.65 13.02 7.61
N LYS A 212 -10.63 13.44 8.40
CA LYS A 212 -10.68 14.82 8.88
C LYS A 212 -9.49 15.09 9.80
N ILE A 213 -9.07 16.34 9.92
CA ILE A 213 -7.87 16.74 10.68
C ILE A 213 -7.90 16.22 12.12
N ASP A 214 -9.03 16.35 12.80
CA ASP A 214 -9.19 15.92 14.19
C ASP A 214 -9.08 14.39 14.35
N GLU A 215 -9.63 13.60 13.43
CA GLU A 215 -9.48 12.15 13.39
C GLU A 215 -8.05 11.74 12.99
N ALA A 216 -7.42 12.46 12.06
CA ALA A 216 -6.05 12.22 11.64
C ALA A 216 -5.06 12.43 12.79
N ILE A 217 -5.24 13.48 13.60
CA ILE A 217 -4.43 13.73 14.81
C ILE A 217 -4.60 12.59 15.81
N LYS A 218 -5.85 12.16 16.06
CA LYS A 218 -6.12 11.03 16.97
C LYS A 218 -5.45 9.74 16.47
N LEU A 219 -5.61 9.45 15.17
CA LEU A 219 -4.99 8.25 14.58
C LEU A 219 -3.46 8.31 14.66
N ALA A 220 -2.83 9.45 14.35
CA ALA A 220 -1.38 9.61 14.45
C ALA A 220 -0.87 9.30 15.87
N THR A 221 -1.54 9.82 16.90
CA THR A 221 -1.19 9.55 18.31
C THR A 221 -1.34 8.06 18.66
N ILE A 222 -2.40 7.42 18.15
CA ILE A 222 -2.63 5.98 18.37
C ILE A 222 -1.56 5.15 17.64
N LEU A 223 -1.23 5.50 16.39
CA LEU A 223 -0.21 4.82 15.59
C LEU A 223 1.18 4.88 16.27
N GLU A 224 1.56 6.07 16.78
CA GLU A 224 2.80 6.23 17.57
C GLU A 224 2.82 5.29 18.78
N ALA A 225 1.72 5.25 19.54
CA ALA A 225 1.59 4.34 20.70
C ALA A 225 1.63 2.84 20.30
N HIS A 226 1.37 2.49 19.05
CA HIS A 226 1.45 1.14 18.50
C HIS A 226 2.79 0.85 17.80
N GLY A 227 3.75 1.77 17.86
CA GLY A 227 5.11 1.58 17.38
C GLY A 227 5.34 1.99 15.91
N VAL A 228 4.53 2.90 15.38
CA VAL A 228 4.85 3.62 14.15
C VAL A 228 5.92 4.66 14.45
N ASP A 229 6.99 4.66 13.66
CA ASP A 229 8.18 5.48 13.89
C ASP A 229 8.13 6.81 13.12
N MET A 230 7.44 6.83 11.96
CA MET A 230 7.30 8.02 11.11
C MET A 230 5.88 8.16 10.58
N ILE A 231 5.47 9.40 10.33
CA ILE A 231 4.20 9.73 9.66
C ILE A 231 4.50 10.52 8.39
N HIS A 232 4.15 9.96 7.25
CA HIS A 232 4.17 10.64 5.95
C HIS A 232 2.79 11.28 5.70
N VAL A 233 2.66 12.58 5.93
CA VAL A 233 1.39 13.27 5.71
C VAL A 233 1.16 13.47 4.22
N GLY A 234 0.08 12.89 3.70
CA GLY A 234 -0.35 13.03 2.31
C GLY A 234 -1.70 13.72 2.18
N GLN A 235 -1.94 14.33 1.02
CA GLN A 235 -3.31 14.71 0.66
C GLN A 235 -4.07 13.42 0.27
N ALA A 236 -5.25 13.22 0.81
CA ALA A 236 -6.15 12.19 0.33
C ALA A 236 -6.46 12.49 -1.14
N ASN A 237 -6.35 11.69 -2.08
CA ASN A 237 -7.02 10.47 -2.38
C ASN A 237 -6.80 10.09 -3.86
N HIS A 238 -6.66 8.84 -4.15
CA HIS A 238 -6.50 8.35 -5.51
C HIS A 238 -7.80 8.39 -6.36
N THR A 239 -9.00 8.50 -5.75
CA THR A 239 -10.24 8.77 -6.50
C THR A 239 -10.17 10.09 -7.27
N CYS A 240 -9.27 10.99 -6.90
CA CYS A 240 -9.01 12.21 -7.65
C CYS A 240 -8.31 11.94 -9.00
N LEU A 241 -7.53 10.88 -9.13
CA LEU A 241 -6.85 10.52 -10.39
C LEU A 241 -7.81 9.98 -11.44
N LEU A 242 -8.91 9.33 -11.04
CA LEU A 242 -9.93 8.85 -11.97
C LEU A 242 -10.73 10.02 -12.60
N TYR A 243 -10.94 11.12 -11.87
CA TYR A 243 -11.61 12.29 -12.41
C TYR A 243 -10.71 13.18 -13.27
N THR A 244 -9.39 13.12 -13.11
CA THR A 244 -8.46 13.92 -13.93
C THR A 244 -8.11 13.25 -15.24
N SER A 245 -8.20 11.93 -15.36
CA SER A 245 -8.03 11.22 -16.63
C SER A 245 -9.23 11.38 -17.57
N ASP A 246 -10.45 11.51 -17.02
CA ASP A 246 -11.67 11.74 -17.82
C ASP A 246 -11.84 13.22 -18.24
N ALA A 247 -11.07 14.13 -17.69
CA ALA A 247 -11.10 15.56 -18.04
C ALA A 247 -10.07 15.93 -19.12
N ALA A 248 -9.32 14.96 -19.64
CA ALA A 248 -8.29 15.15 -20.65
C ALA A 248 -8.67 14.59 -22.05
N ASP A 249 -9.93 14.11 -22.23
CA ASP A 249 -10.51 13.72 -23.53
C ASP A 249 -11.46 14.77 -24.09
#